data_9077b9869f38fc0466ac5652cc520208
#
_entry.id   9077b9869f38fc0466ac5652cc520208
#
_cell.length_a   1.000
_cell.length_b   1.000
_cell.length_c   1.000
_cell.angle_alpha   90.00
_cell.angle_beta   90.00
_cell.angle_gamma   90.00
#
_symmetry.space_group_name_H-M   'P 1'
#
loop_
_entity.id
_entity.type
_entity.pdbx_description
1 polymer ?
#
loop_
_entity_poly.entity_id
_entity_poly.type
_entity_poly.pdbx_seq_one_letter_code
_entity_poly.pdbx_strand_id
1 'polypeptide(L)'
;GNYDLLCMSINVLNCADPENHMNTYFKTGGSYASFGWSNSEFDTIMDTLTAEADPEKRIELVKEGEQILLDDAVCIYYCYPLMNFVMKKNVSGITSTPADYYWVSAETDIQ
;
A
#
# COMPACT_ATOMS: atom_id res chain seq x y z
N GLY A 1 -15.05 8.94 10.89
CA GLY A 1 -16.15 9.16 9.95
C GLY A 1 -17.44 8.55 10.48
N ASN A 2 -18.53 8.88 9.84
CA ASN A 2 -19.86 8.40 10.22
C ASN A 2 -20.30 7.32 9.20
N TYR A 3 -19.65 6.17 9.27
CA TYR A 3 -19.92 5.01 8.38
C TYR A 3 -19.65 3.71 9.13
N ASP A 4 -20.40 2.67 8.79
CA ASP A 4 -20.22 1.30 9.31
C ASP A 4 -19.35 0.45 8.39
N LEU A 5 -19.30 0.78 7.10
CA LEU A 5 -18.48 0.12 6.09
C LEU A 5 -17.89 1.15 5.13
N LEU A 6 -16.61 1.03 4.85
CA LEU A 6 -15.88 1.85 3.89
C LEU A 6 -15.24 0.95 2.84
N CYS A 7 -15.53 1.22 1.56
CA CYS A 7 -14.80 0.63 0.44
C CYS A 7 -13.81 1.66 -0.10
N MET A 8 -12.54 1.29 -0.16
CA MET A 8 -11.50 2.19 -0.66
C MET A 8 -10.49 1.43 -1.51
N SER A 9 -9.87 2.13 -2.45
CA SER A 9 -8.72 1.65 -3.20
C SER A 9 -7.48 2.33 -2.66
N ILE A 10 -6.46 1.54 -2.35
CA ILE A 10 -5.22 2.00 -1.76
C ILE A 10 -4.06 1.54 -2.66
N ASN A 11 -3.14 2.44 -2.95
CA ASN A 11 -1.89 2.09 -3.60
C ASN A 11 -0.83 1.78 -2.54
N VAL A 12 -0.47 0.52 -2.43
CA VAL A 12 0.52 0.04 -1.44
C VAL A 12 1.97 0.22 -1.91
N LEU A 13 2.19 0.54 -3.18
CA LEU A 13 3.51 0.59 -3.80
C LEU A 13 4.13 1.98 -3.83
N ASN A 14 3.57 2.95 -3.11
CA ASN A 14 4.06 4.33 -3.13
C ASN A 14 5.56 4.45 -2.85
N CYS A 15 6.09 3.58 -1.99
CA CYS A 15 7.50 3.55 -1.60
C CYS A 15 8.19 2.25 -2.00
N ALA A 16 7.53 1.39 -2.80
CA ALA A 16 7.97 0.03 -3.12
C ALA A 16 8.25 -0.84 -1.88
N ASP A 17 7.70 -0.47 -0.73
CA ASP A 17 7.83 -1.18 0.54
C ASP A 17 6.47 -1.20 1.27
N PRO A 18 5.96 -2.36 1.67
CA PRO A 18 4.69 -2.50 2.37
C PRO A 18 4.67 -1.83 3.75
N GLU A 19 5.80 -1.57 4.37
CA GLU A 19 5.91 -0.90 5.67
C GLU A 19 5.13 0.40 5.72
N ASN A 20 5.28 1.26 4.71
CA ASN A 20 4.59 2.53 4.68
C ASN A 20 3.06 2.37 4.70
N HIS A 21 2.56 1.40 3.95
CA HIS A 21 1.14 1.07 3.94
C HIS A 21 0.67 0.57 5.31
N MET A 22 1.38 -0.40 5.89
CA MET A 22 1.03 -1.01 7.15
C MET A 22 1.05 0.00 8.30
N ASN A 23 2.09 0.82 8.39
CA ASN A 23 2.20 1.89 9.38
C ASN A 23 1.11 2.96 9.23
N THR A 24 0.78 3.34 8.00
CA THR A 24 -0.14 4.44 7.73
C THR A 24 -1.60 4.07 8.01
N TYR A 25 -2.00 2.85 7.64
CA TYR A 25 -3.39 2.43 7.67
C TYR A 25 -3.76 1.55 8.86
N PHE A 26 -2.82 0.78 9.42
CA PHE A 26 -3.15 -0.24 10.41
C PHE A 26 -2.49 -0.02 11.78
N LYS A 27 -1.29 0.56 11.84
CA LYS A 27 -0.63 0.83 13.11
C LYS A 27 -1.45 1.80 13.96
N THR A 28 -1.51 1.56 15.27
CA THR A 28 -2.18 2.46 16.22
C THR A 28 -1.64 3.89 16.08
N GLY A 29 -2.54 4.83 15.81
CA GLY A 29 -2.18 6.24 15.58
C GLY A 29 -1.65 6.54 14.18
N GLY A 30 -1.67 5.60 13.25
CA GLY A 30 -1.36 5.84 11.85
C GLY A 30 -2.27 6.90 11.22
N SER A 31 -1.76 7.65 10.24
CA SER A 31 -2.46 8.83 9.68
C SER A 31 -3.84 8.52 9.10
N TYR A 32 -4.05 7.30 8.65
CA TYR A 32 -5.31 6.81 8.10
C TYR A 32 -5.88 5.61 8.87
N ALA A 33 -5.38 5.32 10.08
CA ALA A 33 -5.88 4.27 10.96
C ALA A 33 -7.25 4.65 11.53
N SER A 34 -8.27 4.69 10.68
CA SER A 34 -9.63 5.12 11.01
C SER A 34 -10.61 3.96 11.27
N PHE A 35 -10.10 2.73 11.27
CA PHE A 35 -10.93 1.51 11.43
C PHE A 35 -11.34 1.24 12.88
N GLY A 36 -10.78 1.96 13.86
CA GLY A 36 -11.02 1.69 15.27
C GLY A 36 -10.36 0.41 15.80
N TRP A 37 -9.51 -0.22 15.00
CA TRP A 37 -8.72 -1.37 15.38
C TRP A 37 -7.36 -0.95 15.96
N SER A 38 -6.86 -1.71 16.92
CA SER A 38 -5.51 -1.57 17.48
C SER A 38 -5.03 -2.91 18.00
N ASN A 39 -3.75 -3.21 17.79
CA ASN A 39 -3.12 -4.44 18.25
C ASN A 39 -1.67 -4.15 18.64
N SER A 40 -1.31 -4.38 19.90
CA SER A 40 0.02 -4.05 20.43
C SER A 40 1.13 -4.96 19.88
N GLU A 41 0.80 -6.19 19.47
CA GLU A 41 1.74 -7.10 18.82
C GLU A 41 2.06 -6.59 17.41
N PHE A 42 1.03 -6.22 16.65
CA PHE A 42 1.19 -5.60 15.34
C PHE A 42 2.03 -4.31 15.44
N ASP A 43 1.73 -3.43 16.40
CA ASP A 43 2.50 -2.20 16.59
C ASP A 43 3.98 -2.48 16.87
N THR A 44 4.28 -3.51 17.67
CA THR A 44 5.66 -3.93 17.98
C THR A 44 6.38 -4.45 16.74
N ILE A 45 5.69 -5.25 15.90
CA ILE A 45 6.24 -5.74 14.63
C ILE A 45 6.55 -4.56 13.71
N MET A 46 5.65 -3.57 13.63
CA MET A 46 5.86 -2.38 12.79
C MET A 46 7.03 -1.52 13.28
N ASP A 47 7.21 -1.38 14.59
CA ASP A 47 8.37 -0.67 15.15
C ASP A 47 9.69 -1.40 14.83
N THR A 48 9.67 -2.73 14.90
CA THR A 48 10.80 -3.56 14.54
C THR A 48 11.13 -3.47 13.05
N LEU A 49 10.10 -3.53 12.20
CA LEU A 49 10.22 -3.43 10.74
C LEU A 49 10.83 -2.08 10.32
N THR A 50 10.43 -1.00 10.96
CA THR A 50 10.96 0.35 10.70
C THR A 50 12.46 0.45 11.01
N ALA A 51 12.95 -0.31 11.97
CA ALA A 51 14.36 -0.32 12.38
C ALA A 51 15.22 -1.38 11.64
N GLU A 52 14.58 -2.35 10.96
CA GLU A 52 15.28 -3.47 10.33
C GLU A 52 15.79 -3.10 8.92
N ALA A 53 17.09 -3.37 8.69
CA ALA A 53 17.73 -3.10 7.41
C ALA A 53 17.93 -4.37 6.55
N ASP A 54 17.82 -5.56 7.13
CA ASP A 54 17.99 -6.82 6.44
C ASP A 54 16.73 -7.14 5.61
N PRO A 55 16.82 -7.24 4.27
CA PRO A 55 15.64 -7.45 3.42
C PRO A 55 14.90 -8.75 3.70
N GLU A 56 15.57 -9.84 4.07
CA GLU A 56 14.94 -11.13 4.35
C GLU A 56 14.11 -11.05 5.64
N LYS A 57 14.67 -10.45 6.67
CA LYS A 57 13.96 -10.23 7.93
C LYS A 57 12.79 -9.26 7.78
N ARG A 58 12.94 -8.23 6.94
CA ARG A 58 11.82 -7.32 6.62
C ARG A 58 10.65 -8.08 6.00
N ILE A 59 10.92 -9.01 5.07
CA ILE A 59 9.88 -9.85 4.46
C ILE A 59 9.19 -10.72 5.51
N GLU A 60 9.92 -11.28 6.45
CA GLU A 60 9.35 -12.07 7.55
C GLU A 60 8.43 -11.23 8.44
N LEU A 61 8.90 -10.06 8.89
CA LEU A 61 8.11 -9.14 9.71
C LEU A 61 6.83 -8.65 9.00
N VAL A 62 6.92 -8.38 7.70
CA VAL A 62 5.74 -8.03 6.89
C VAL A 62 4.73 -9.17 6.89
N LYS A 63 5.17 -10.42 6.67
CA LYS A 63 4.28 -11.59 6.69
C LYS A 63 3.63 -11.81 8.06
N GLU A 64 4.39 -11.62 9.14
CA GLU A 64 3.85 -11.71 10.50
C GLU A 64 2.77 -10.65 10.73
N GLY A 65 3.03 -9.41 10.35
CA GLY A 65 2.04 -8.33 10.43
C GLY A 65 0.81 -8.58 9.57
N GLU A 66 0.97 -9.05 8.32
CA GLU A 66 -0.14 -9.43 7.45
C GLU A 66 -0.99 -10.55 8.05
N GLN A 67 -0.37 -11.54 8.70
CA GLN A 67 -1.09 -12.63 9.34
C GLN A 67 -2.00 -12.12 10.46
N ILE A 68 -1.53 -11.19 11.29
CA ILE A 68 -2.36 -10.57 12.33
C ILE A 68 -3.56 -9.84 11.73
N LEU A 69 -3.36 -9.08 10.65
CA LEU A 69 -4.46 -8.38 9.97
C LEU A 69 -5.51 -9.33 9.41
N LEU A 70 -5.09 -10.50 8.92
CA LEU A 70 -5.98 -11.53 8.40
C LEU A 70 -6.73 -12.25 9.52
N ASP A 71 -6.04 -12.62 10.61
CA ASP A 71 -6.62 -13.33 11.74
C ASP A 71 -7.64 -12.47 12.49
N ASP A 72 -7.37 -11.19 12.63
CA ASP A 72 -8.28 -10.21 13.24
C ASP A 72 -9.37 -9.72 12.26
N ALA A 73 -9.33 -10.15 10.99
CA ALA A 73 -10.27 -9.76 9.94
C ALA A 73 -10.47 -8.23 9.84
N VAL A 74 -9.38 -7.47 9.96
CA VAL A 74 -9.39 -5.99 10.00
C VAL A 74 -9.98 -5.39 8.72
N CYS A 75 -9.74 -6.03 7.57
CA CYS A 75 -10.30 -5.62 6.30
C CYS A 75 -10.52 -6.82 5.35
N ILE A 76 -11.35 -6.60 4.34
CA ILE A 76 -11.62 -7.59 3.30
C ILE A 76 -10.89 -7.16 2.03
N TYR A 77 -9.88 -7.93 1.62
CA TYR A 77 -9.18 -7.75 0.35
C TYR A 77 -9.96 -8.46 -0.75
N TYR A 78 -10.75 -7.75 -1.55
CA TYR A 78 -11.65 -8.40 -2.48
C TYR A 78 -11.26 -8.26 -3.95
N CYS A 79 -10.42 -7.28 -4.33
CA CYS A 79 -9.90 -7.18 -5.70
C CYS A 79 -8.65 -6.32 -5.81
N TYR A 80 -7.92 -6.52 -6.90
CA TYR A 80 -6.87 -5.63 -7.37
C TYR A 80 -7.39 -4.92 -8.64
N PRO A 81 -7.66 -3.61 -8.59
CA PRO A 81 -8.15 -2.89 -9.75
C PRO A 81 -7.06 -2.82 -10.83
N LEU A 82 -7.46 -2.99 -12.08
CA LEU A 82 -6.59 -2.74 -13.21
C LEU A 82 -6.53 -1.23 -13.48
N MET A 83 -5.31 -0.71 -13.62
CA MET A 83 -5.12 0.65 -14.09
C MET A 83 -5.12 0.69 -15.62
N ASN A 84 -5.94 1.55 -16.19
CA ASN A 84 -6.05 1.74 -17.62
C ASN A 84 -5.63 3.15 -17.99
N PHE A 85 -4.75 3.26 -18.99
CA PHE A 85 -4.37 4.53 -19.59
C PHE A 85 -5.19 4.77 -20.86
N VAL A 86 -5.79 5.95 -20.94
CA VAL A 86 -6.47 6.41 -22.15
C VAL A 86 -5.70 7.61 -22.70
N MET A 87 -5.23 7.48 -23.92
CA MET A 87 -4.45 8.54 -24.58
C MET A 87 -4.88 8.71 -26.03
N LYS A 88 -4.59 9.87 -26.61
CA LYS A 88 -4.79 10.11 -28.04
C LYS A 88 -3.79 9.26 -28.83
N LYS A 89 -4.16 8.92 -30.07
CA LYS A 89 -3.32 8.09 -30.96
C LYS A 89 -1.94 8.68 -31.27
N ASN A 90 -1.83 9.99 -31.18
CA ASN A 90 -0.59 10.71 -31.44
C ASN A 90 0.28 10.90 -30.18
N VAL A 91 -0.07 10.29 -29.07
CA VAL A 91 0.75 10.26 -27.83
C VAL A 91 1.49 8.94 -27.76
N SER A 92 2.78 8.98 -27.51
CA SER A 92 3.66 7.81 -27.37
C SER A 92 4.61 7.96 -26.19
N GLY A 93 5.31 6.89 -25.81
CA GLY A 93 6.31 6.91 -24.74
C GLY A 93 5.75 6.92 -23.33
N ILE A 94 4.45 6.65 -23.15
CA ILE A 94 3.85 6.44 -21.82
C ILE A 94 3.89 4.95 -21.49
N THR A 95 4.52 4.63 -20.37
CA THR A 95 4.64 3.25 -19.90
C THR A 95 4.06 3.13 -18.50
N SER A 96 3.21 2.13 -18.30
CA SER A 96 2.73 1.77 -16.95
C SER A 96 3.89 1.23 -16.11
N THR A 97 4.01 1.74 -14.91
CA THR A 97 4.95 1.23 -13.92
C THR A 97 4.20 0.72 -12.70
N PRO A 98 4.73 -0.28 -11.97
CA PRO A 98 4.10 -0.75 -10.74
C PRO A 98 3.94 0.32 -9.67
N ALA A 99 4.76 1.37 -9.71
CA ALA A 99 4.76 2.45 -8.72
C ALA A 99 3.61 3.46 -8.90
N ASP A 100 2.79 3.33 -9.93
CA ASP A 100 1.62 4.19 -10.20
C ASP A 100 1.91 5.70 -10.31
N TYR A 101 3.17 6.07 -10.33
CA TYR A 101 3.67 7.43 -10.52
C TYR A 101 4.66 7.46 -11.67
N TYR A 102 4.94 8.63 -12.19
CA TYR A 102 5.98 8.84 -13.22
C TYR A 102 5.66 8.20 -14.58
N TRP A 103 4.41 8.32 -15.03
CA TRP A 103 3.99 7.83 -16.35
C TRP A 103 4.52 8.68 -17.50
N VAL A 104 4.80 9.96 -17.21
CA VAL A 104 5.39 10.90 -18.17
C VAL A 104 6.90 10.90 -17.96
N SER A 105 7.62 10.56 -18.99
CA SER A 105 9.09 10.51 -19.03
C SER A 105 9.65 11.39 -20.15
N ALA A 106 10.97 11.47 -20.25
CA ALA A 106 11.62 12.16 -21.38
C ALA A 106 11.34 11.50 -22.73
N GLU A 107 10.80 10.28 -22.76
CA GLU A 107 10.41 9.55 -23.97
C GLU A 107 8.97 9.84 -24.39
N THR A 108 8.21 10.57 -23.57
CA THR A 108 6.83 10.93 -23.90
C THR A 108 6.82 11.97 -25.00
N ASP A 109 6.16 11.67 -26.12
CA ASP A 109 6.10 12.52 -27.31
C ASP A 109 4.67 12.66 -27.81
N ILE A 110 4.40 13.82 -28.44
CA ILE A 110 3.13 14.14 -29.08
C ILE A 110 3.43 14.45 -30.57
N GLN A 111 3.04 13.54 -31.45
CA GLN A 111 3.24 13.65 -32.88
C GLN A 111 2.07 14.34 -33.57
#